data_8dff478aecd0f171500374a8e3e43367
#
_entry.id   8dff478aecd0f171500374a8e3e43367
#
_cell.length_a   1.000
_cell.length_b   1.000
_cell.length_c   1.000
_cell.angle_alpha   90.00
_cell.angle_beta   90.00
_cell.angle_gamma   90.00
#
_symmetry.space_group_name_H-M   'P 1'
#
loop_
_entity.id
_entity.type
_entity.pdbx_description
1 polymer ?
#
loop_
_entity_poly.entity_id
_entity_poly.type
_entity_poly.pdbx_seq_one_letter_code
_entity_poly.pdbx_strand_id
1 'polypeptide(L)'
;MREAQRLIDKGRLICDGEVISEKNALLSGEICLIEYETNPRGLKPIFECDKFAVFDKPSGVLSHPNGRHCEYSLNDEIWSLYGREASVAHRLDCETSGLIVVGKDKNAVVNLKKLFENRQVYKSYVALAHGKISENLRIEANMDLANDYDDVKMRMRICEDGKSAVTEILPLEYFADIDATLVRAVPLTGRQHQIRLHLFYVEHKILGEPLYGLARPQIENILDKEMSEIERILTTGARRLLLHSDEICFKFDGVEYKIKSKFDAKDEFYKLVKHG
;
A
#
# COMPACT_ATOMS: atom_id res chain seq x y z
N MET A 1 -32.31 4.74 0.19
CA MET A 1 -31.72 6.10 0.19
C MET A 1 -30.19 6.10 0.44
N ARG A 2 -29.68 5.59 1.56
CA ARG A 2 -28.21 5.61 1.84
C ARG A 2 -27.34 4.91 0.81
N GLU A 3 -27.83 3.84 0.20
CA GLU A 3 -27.08 3.08 -0.81
C GLU A 3 -26.97 3.84 -2.15
N ALA A 4 -28.08 4.41 -2.63
CA ALA A 4 -28.06 5.25 -3.84
C ALA A 4 -27.13 6.47 -3.67
N GLN A 5 -27.20 7.15 -2.53
CA GLN A 5 -26.29 8.27 -2.24
C GLN A 5 -24.81 7.85 -2.26
N ARG A 6 -24.50 6.67 -1.72
CA ARG A 6 -23.14 6.11 -1.76
C ARG A 6 -22.67 5.76 -3.17
N LEU A 7 -23.57 5.32 -4.04
CA LEU A 7 -23.26 5.05 -5.45
C LEU A 7 -23.04 6.35 -6.23
N ILE A 8 -23.84 7.38 -5.95
CA ILE A 8 -23.65 8.73 -6.52
C ILE A 8 -22.28 9.30 -6.09
N ASP A 9 -21.96 9.27 -4.79
CA ASP A 9 -20.66 9.76 -4.28
C ASP A 9 -19.46 9.06 -4.93
N LYS A 10 -19.65 7.81 -5.35
CA LYS A 10 -18.64 7.04 -6.09
C LYS A 10 -18.72 7.23 -7.60
N GLY A 11 -19.65 8.04 -8.10
CA GLY A 11 -19.88 8.24 -9.53
C GLY A 11 -20.25 6.97 -10.27
N ARG A 12 -20.97 6.02 -9.64
CA ARG A 12 -21.32 4.73 -10.20
C ARG A 12 -22.73 4.67 -10.80
N LEU A 13 -23.48 5.76 -10.73
CA LEU A 13 -24.76 5.91 -11.38
C LEU A 13 -24.64 6.85 -12.57
N ILE A 14 -25.18 6.42 -13.70
CA ILE A 14 -25.22 7.16 -14.96
C ILE A 14 -26.68 7.28 -15.36
N CYS A 15 -27.11 8.46 -15.81
CA CYS A 15 -28.41 8.68 -16.41
C CYS A 15 -28.20 9.22 -17.83
N ASP A 16 -28.74 8.53 -18.83
CA ASP A 16 -28.62 8.89 -20.26
C ASP A 16 -27.15 9.19 -20.69
N GLY A 17 -26.19 8.41 -20.18
CA GLY A 17 -24.77 8.53 -20.50
C GLY A 17 -23.99 9.52 -19.62
N GLU A 18 -24.64 10.31 -18.75
CA GLU A 18 -24.01 11.28 -17.87
C GLU A 18 -23.96 10.79 -16.41
N VAL A 19 -22.81 11.07 -15.73
CA VAL A 19 -22.63 10.68 -14.34
C VAL A 19 -23.49 11.53 -13.43
N ILE A 20 -24.31 10.91 -12.60
CA ILE A 20 -25.14 11.57 -11.62
C ILE A 20 -24.23 12.08 -10.48
N SER A 21 -24.23 13.40 -10.24
CA SER A 21 -23.50 14.06 -9.15
C SER A 21 -24.39 14.58 -8.03
N GLU A 22 -25.65 14.84 -8.32
CA GLU A 22 -26.61 15.42 -7.36
C GLU A 22 -27.40 14.34 -6.64
N LYS A 23 -27.35 14.34 -5.30
CA LYS A 23 -28.00 13.31 -4.45
C LYS A 23 -29.51 13.37 -4.43
N ASN A 24 -30.09 14.51 -4.77
CA ASN A 24 -31.56 14.75 -4.72
C ASN A 24 -32.12 15.05 -6.12
N ALA A 25 -31.40 14.78 -7.19
CA ALA A 25 -31.89 14.98 -8.55
C ALA A 25 -33.09 14.05 -8.83
N LEU A 26 -34.13 14.62 -9.44
CA LEU A 26 -35.19 13.83 -10.05
C LEU A 26 -34.69 13.39 -11.41
N LEU A 27 -34.51 12.09 -11.56
CA LEU A 27 -33.98 11.49 -12.78
C LEU A 27 -35.13 10.99 -13.64
N SER A 28 -35.10 11.29 -14.94
CA SER A 28 -35.96 10.70 -15.96
C SER A 28 -35.06 10.21 -17.09
N GLY A 29 -35.12 8.94 -17.45
CA GLY A 29 -34.26 8.35 -18.48
C GLY A 29 -33.77 6.97 -18.09
N GLU A 30 -32.81 6.45 -18.86
CA GLU A 30 -32.18 5.17 -18.57
C GLU A 30 -31.13 5.32 -17.48
N ILE A 31 -31.33 4.64 -16.35
CA ILE A 31 -30.38 4.65 -15.23
C ILE A 31 -29.50 3.41 -15.29
N CYS A 32 -28.19 3.62 -15.52
CA CYS A 32 -27.21 2.56 -15.55
C CYS A 32 -26.38 2.56 -14.25
N LEU A 33 -26.13 1.37 -13.70
CA LEU A 33 -25.21 1.15 -12.57
C LEU A 33 -23.88 0.61 -13.11
N ILE A 34 -22.80 1.33 -12.84
CA ILE A 34 -21.45 0.81 -13.08
C ILE A 34 -21.13 -0.23 -12.00
N GLU A 35 -21.11 -1.49 -12.35
CA GLU A 35 -20.64 -2.55 -11.47
C GLU A 35 -19.18 -2.86 -11.75
N TYR A 36 -18.45 -3.19 -10.66
CA TYR A 36 -17.10 -3.68 -10.77
C TYR A 36 -17.14 -5.18 -11.05
N GLU A 37 -16.73 -5.58 -12.24
CA GLU A 37 -16.53 -6.97 -12.59
C GLU A 37 -15.16 -7.45 -12.16
N THR A 38 -15.10 -8.61 -11.51
CA THR A 38 -13.82 -9.17 -11.04
C THR A 38 -13.08 -9.84 -12.19
N ASN A 39 -11.79 -9.54 -12.31
CA ASN A 39 -10.91 -10.15 -13.30
C ASN A 39 -9.71 -10.82 -12.60
N PRO A 40 -9.90 -11.95 -11.89
CA PRO A 40 -8.85 -12.59 -11.12
C PRO A 40 -7.74 -13.14 -12.03
N ARG A 41 -6.49 -12.98 -11.59
CA ARG A 41 -5.27 -13.43 -12.30
C ARG A 41 -4.69 -14.70 -11.68
N GLY A 42 -5.36 -15.27 -10.67
CA GLY A 42 -5.00 -16.54 -10.04
C GLY A 42 -4.02 -16.44 -8.88
N LEU A 43 -3.81 -15.26 -8.29
CA LEU A 43 -3.01 -15.12 -7.08
C LEU A 43 -3.69 -15.88 -5.93
N LYS A 44 -2.93 -16.76 -5.27
CA LYS A 44 -3.40 -17.56 -4.14
C LYS A 44 -2.91 -17.00 -2.82
N PRO A 45 -3.66 -17.18 -1.70
CA PRO A 45 -3.17 -16.87 -0.38
C PRO A 45 -1.99 -17.77 -0.01
N ILE A 46 -1.05 -17.24 0.75
CA ILE A 46 0.09 -18.01 1.30
C ILE A 46 -0.25 -18.67 2.63
N PHE A 47 -1.29 -18.18 3.30
CA PHE A 47 -1.88 -18.75 4.51
C PHE A 47 -3.40 -18.58 4.45
N GLU A 48 -4.11 -19.57 4.96
CA GLU A 48 -5.57 -19.57 4.99
C GLU A 48 -6.11 -20.37 6.17
N CYS A 49 -7.15 -19.86 6.82
CA CYS A 49 -7.99 -20.55 7.80
C CYS A 49 -9.47 -20.23 7.55
N ASP A 50 -10.38 -20.72 8.39
CA ASP A 50 -11.83 -20.53 8.18
C ASP A 50 -12.25 -19.07 8.11
N LYS A 51 -11.62 -18.18 8.89
CA LYS A 51 -12.04 -16.78 9.06
C LYS A 51 -11.25 -15.79 8.24
N PHE A 52 -9.99 -16.09 7.94
CA PHE A 52 -9.15 -15.14 7.22
C PHE A 52 -8.13 -15.84 6.32
N ALA A 53 -7.57 -15.06 5.43
CA ALA A 53 -6.46 -15.45 4.58
C ALA A 53 -5.37 -14.37 4.59
N VAL A 54 -4.14 -14.75 4.25
CA VAL A 54 -3.03 -13.81 4.06
C VAL A 54 -2.48 -14.00 2.66
N PHE A 55 -2.43 -12.93 1.91
CA PHE A 55 -1.82 -12.89 0.59
C PHE A 55 -0.42 -12.25 0.67
N ASP A 56 0.45 -12.67 -0.23
CA ASP A 56 1.68 -11.95 -0.54
C ASP A 56 1.41 -11.09 -1.78
N LYS A 57 1.04 -9.82 -1.56
CA LYS A 57 0.63 -8.91 -2.63
C LYS A 57 1.82 -8.52 -3.50
N PRO A 58 1.77 -8.69 -4.82
CA PRO A 58 2.79 -8.17 -5.71
C PRO A 58 2.90 -6.65 -5.65
N SER A 59 4.08 -6.11 -5.97
CA SER A 59 4.26 -4.68 -6.22
C SER A 59 3.48 -4.27 -7.48
N GLY A 60 3.00 -3.03 -7.52
CA GLY A 60 2.22 -2.50 -8.63
C GLY A 60 0.72 -2.87 -8.59
N VAL A 61 0.30 -3.69 -7.63
CA VAL A 61 -1.10 -4.10 -7.45
C VAL A 61 -1.76 -3.28 -6.33
N LEU A 62 -2.93 -2.72 -6.61
CA LEU A 62 -3.74 -2.04 -5.60
C LEU A 62 -4.33 -3.04 -4.60
N SER A 63 -4.41 -2.66 -3.32
CA SER A 63 -5.07 -3.49 -2.29
C SER A 63 -6.58 -3.61 -2.53
N HIS A 64 -7.21 -2.57 -3.07
CA HIS A 64 -8.63 -2.52 -3.47
C HIS A 64 -8.81 -1.52 -4.63
N PRO A 65 -9.87 -1.63 -5.43
CA PRO A 65 -10.10 -0.73 -6.55
C PRO A 65 -10.10 0.73 -6.10
N ASN A 66 -9.41 1.57 -6.84
CA ASN A 66 -9.39 3.02 -6.66
C ASN A 66 -9.81 3.69 -7.97
N GLY A 67 -10.95 4.41 -7.94
CA GLY A 67 -11.50 5.07 -9.10
C GLY A 67 -12.20 4.13 -10.09
N ARG A 68 -12.57 4.68 -11.28
CA ARG A 68 -13.38 3.99 -12.29
C ARG A 68 -12.56 3.12 -13.25
N HIS A 69 -11.26 3.36 -13.31
CA HIS A 69 -10.37 2.75 -14.31
C HIS A 69 -9.36 1.77 -13.68
N CYS A 70 -9.74 1.13 -12.58
CA CYS A 70 -8.91 0.11 -11.98
C CYS A 70 -9.14 -1.23 -12.70
N GLU A 71 -8.20 -1.62 -13.55
CA GLU A 71 -8.28 -2.87 -14.31
C GLU A 71 -8.11 -4.11 -13.43
N TYR A 72 -7.30 -4.01 -12.37
CA TYR A 72 -6.99 -5.11 -11.46
C TYR A 72 -6.56 -4.60 -10.08
N SER A 73 -7.04 -5.28 -9.07
CA SER A 73 -6.64 -5.09 -7.68
C SER A 73 -6.66 -6.44 -6.94
N LEU A 74 -6.12 -6.50 -5.73
CA LEU A 74 -6.21 -7.71 -4.92
C LEU A 74 -7.65 -8.13 -4.61
N ASN A 75 -8.60 -7.19 -4.63
CA ASN A 75 -10.01 -7.52 -4.45
C ASN A 75 -10.57 -8.46 -5.53
N ASP A 76 -9.98 -8.49 -6.73
CA ASP A 76 -10.41 -9.42 -7.79
C ASP A 76 -10.19 -10.87 -7.35
N GLU A 77 -9.05 -11.13 -6.75
CA GLU A 77 -8.74 -12.45 -6.18
C GLU A 77 -9.60 -12.76 -4.97
N ILE A 78 -9.70 -11.79 -4.05
CA ILE A 78 -10.46 -11.94 -2.79
C ILE A 78 -11.92 -12.26 -3.08
N TRP A 79 -12.56 -11.52 -3.96
CA TRP A 79 -13.97 -11.71 -4.26
C TRP A 79 -14.23 -12.96 -5.09
N SER A 80 -13.31 -13.34 -5.96
CA SER A 80 -13.38 -14.61 -6.68
C SER A 80 -13.28 -15.83 -5.76
N LEU A 81 -12.47 -15.75 -4.70
CA LEU A 81 -12.25 -16.85 -3.77
C LEU A 81 -13.29 -16.92 -2.63
N TYR A 82 -13.70 -15.76 -2.10
CA TYR A 82 -14.45 -15.68 -0.85
C TYR A 82 -15.76 -14.90 -0.94
N GLY A 83 -16.08 -14.35 -2.12
CA GLY A 83 -17.29 -13.54 -2.32
C GLY A 83 -17.17 -12.09 -1.88
N ARG A 84 -18.22 -11.31 -2.14
CA ARG A 84 -18.23 -9.83 -2.02
C ARG A 84 -18.15 -9.30 -0.59
N GLU A 85 -18.40 -10.10 0.43
CA GLU A 85 -18.27 -9.70 1.84
C GLU A 85 -16.86 -9.76 2.36
N ALA A 86 -15.98 -10.51 1.68
CA ALA A 86 -14.56 -10.58 2.00
C ALA A 86 -13.85 -9.27 1.64
N SER A 87 -12.88 -8.86 2.46
CA SER A 87 -12.13 -7.62 2.23
C SER A 87 -10.80 -7.62 2.98
N VAL A 88 -9.90 -6.76 2.53
CA VAL A 88 -8.64 -6.50 3.24
C VAL A 88 -8.89 -5.87 4.62
N ALA A 89 -8.12 -6.32 5.62
CA ALA A 89 -8.17 -5.76 6.98
C ALA A 89 -7.31 -4.50 7.12
N HIS A 90 -6.29 -4.35 6.30
CA HIS A 90 -5.41 -3.19 6.21
C HIS A 90 -4.99 -2.92 4.76
N ARG A 91 -4.17 -1.89 4.55
CA ARG A 91 -3.73 -1.49 3.21
C ARG A 91 -2.21 -1.53 3.10
N LEU A 92 -1.74 -1.88 1.92
CA LEU A 92 -0.39 -1.59 1.44
C LEU A 92 -0.50 -0.59 0.28
N ASP A 93 0.51 0.25 0.12
CA ASP A 93 0.62 1.12 -1.05
C ASP A 93 0.68 0.27 -2.33
N CYS A 94 0.35 0.85 -3.46
CA CYS A 94 0.37 0.15 -4.75
C CYS A 94 1.71 -0.55 -5.00
N GLU A 95 2.81 0.17 -4.83
CA GLU A 95 4.15 -0.37 -5.08
C GLU A 95 4.75 -1.16 -3.92
N THR A 96 4.22 -1.05 -2.70
CA THR A 96 4.63 -1.90 -1.58
C THR A 96 4.12 -3.32 -1.80
N SER A 97 5.02 -4.28 -1.81
CA SER A 97 4.70 -5.70 -1.88
C SER A 97 4.59 -6.34 -0.50
N GLY A 98 4.11 -7.59 -0.43
CA GLY A 98 4.15 -8.40 0.78
C GLY A 98 2.82 -8.65 1.47
N LEU A 99 2.89 -9.02 2.73
CA LEU A 99 1.79 -9.59 3.49
C LEU A 99 0.62 -8.63 3.69
N ILE A 100 -0.56 -9.09 3.31
CA ILE A 100 -1.83 -8.39 3.53
C ILE A 100 -2.89 -9.38 4.05
N VAL A 101 -3.55 -9.01 5.14
CA VAL A 101 -4.57 -9.83 5.81
C VAL A 101 -5.95 -9.52 5.25
N VAL A 102 -6.71 -10.57 4.98
CA VAL A 102 -8.05 -10.54 4.37
C VAL A 102 -9.02 -11.28 5.27
N GLY A 103 -10.10 -10.63 5.69
CA GLY A 103 -11.24 -11.32 6.31
C GLY A 103 -12.12 -11.96 5.24
N LYS A 104 -12.55 -13.19 5.46
CA LYS A 104 -13.37 -13.95 4.50
C LYS A 104 -14.85 -13.63 4.58
N ASP A 105 -15.32 -13.13 5.71
CA ASP A 105 -16.68 -12.67 5.94
C ASP A 105 -16.70 -11.30 6.62
N LYS A 106 -17.87 -10.68 6.67
CA LYS A 106 -18.06 -9.35 7.24
C LYS A 106 -17.63 -9.23 8.69
N ASN A 107 -17.86 -10.25 9.51
CA ASN A 107 -17.51 -10.27 10.93
C ASN A 107 -15.99 -10.38 11.11
N ALA A 108 -15.35 -11.28 10.37
CA ALA A 108 -13.91 -11.42 10.36
C ALA A 108 -13.22 -10.12 9.89
N VAL A 109 -13.72 -9.47 8.84
CA VAL A 109 -13.22 -8.17 8.38
C VAL A 109 -13.29 -7.10 9.47
N VAL A 110 -14.43 -6.99 10.17
CA VAL A 110 -14.61 -6.00 11.25
C VAL A 110 -13.66 -6.27 12.40
N ASN A 111 -13.55 -7.53 12.84
CA ASN A 111 -12.70 -7.89 13.98
C ASN A 111 -11.21 -7.72 13.65
N LEU A 112 -10.79 -8.14 12.47
CA LEU A 112 -9.40 -7.93 12.02
C LEU A 112 -9.07 -6.43 11.91
N LYS A 113 -9.95 -5.60 11.33
CA LYS A 113 -9.74 -4.14 11.27
C LYS A 113 -9.54 -3.53 12.64
N LYS A 114 -10.32 -3.94 13.64
CA LYS A 114 -10.16 -3.49 15.03
C LYS A 114 -8.78 -3.82 15.60
N LEU A 115 -8.19 -4.98 15.26
CA LEU A 115 -6.83 -5.31 15.71
C LEU A 115 -5.79 -4.32 15.14
N PHE A 116 -5.91 -3.96 13.86
CA PHE A 116 -5.04 -2.95 13.25
C PHE A 116 -5.25 -1.55 13.84
N GLU A 117 -6.49 -1.12 14.03
CA GLU A 117 -6.86 0.17 14.63
C GLU A 117 -6.33 0.29 16.07
N ASN A 118 -6.43 -0.79 16.85
CA ASN A 118 -5.95 -0.86 18.23
C ASN A 118 -4.45 -1.16 18.34
N ARG A 119 -3.70 -1.22 17.23
CA ARG A 119 -2.26 -1.51 17.20
C ARG A 119 -1.88 -2.85 17.85
N GLN A 120 -2.77 -3.83 17.77
CA GLN A 120 -2.59 -5.18 18.31
C GLN A 120 -1.96 -6.14 17.28
N VAL A 121 -1.48 -5.59 16.17
CA VAL A 121 -0.81 -6.34 15.09
C VAL A 121 0.62 -5.87 14.99
N TYR A 122 1.55 -6.76 15.25
CA TYR A 122 2.96 -6.55 14.91
C TYR A 122 3.14 -6.68 13.40
N LYS A 123 3.90 -5.77 12.80
CA LYS A 123 4.24 -5.75 11.37
C LYS A 123 5.71 -5.44 11.22
N SER A 124 6.37 -6.22 10.41
CA SER A 124 7.76 -5.96 10.02
C SER A 124 7.85 -5.90 8.50
N TYR A 125 8.64 -4.97 8.04
CA TYR A 125 8.93 -4.74 6.63
C TYR A 125 10.43 -4.87 6.41
N VAL A 126 10.80 -5.25 5.20
CA VAL A 126 12.17 -5.12 4.70
C VAL A 126 12.21 -4.03 3.64
N ALA A 127 13.24 -3.21 3.66
CA ALA A 127 13.46 -2.15 2.69
C ALA A 127 14.94 -2.04 2.33
N LEU A 128 15.23 -1.60 1.13
CA LEU A 128 16.59 -1.22 0.73
C LEU A 128 16.68 0.31 0.72
N ALA A 129 17.38 0.86 1.71
CA ALA A 129 17.50 2.30 1.95
C ALA A 129 18.84 2.81 1.46
N HIS A 130 18.87 4.00 0.88
CA HIS A 130 20.07 4.65 0.37
C HIS A 130 21.06 4.97 1.50
N GLY A 131 22.35 4.78 1.24
CA GLY A 131 23.43 5.09 2.17
C GLY A 131 23.64 4.04 3.25
N LYS A 132 24.66 4.28 4.07
CA LYS A 132 25.08 3.38 5.17
C LYS A 132 24.34 3.74 6.46
N ILE A 133 23.50 2.82 6.94
CA ILE A 133 22.86 2.87 8.26
C ILE A 133 23.65 1.91 9.18
N SER A 134 24.34 2.45 10.18
CA SER A 134 25.27 1.67 11.01
C SER A 134 24.68 1.24 12.35
N GLU A 135 23.58 1.86 12.77
CA GLU A 135 22.95 1.62 14.07
C GLU A 135 21.43 1.66 13.98
N ASN A 136 20.77 1.15 15.00
CA ASN A 136 19.31 1.17 15.08
C ASN A 136 18.83 2.61 15.18
N LEU A 137 17.79 2.94 14.39
CA LEU A 137 17.14 4.25 14.43
C LEU A 137 15.72 4.10 14.98
N ARG A 138 15.32 5.04 15.81
CA ARG A 138 13.93 5.23 16.21
C ARG A 138 13.47 6.60 15.72
N ILE A 139 12.57 6.61 14.74
CA ILE A 139 12.09 7.82 14.08
C ILE A 139 10.72 8.15 14.65
N GLU A 140 10.63 9.28 15.34
CA GLU A 140 9.39 9.83 15.90
C GLU A 140 9.11 11.16 15.22
N ALA A 141 8.20 11.17 14.24
CA ALA A 141 7.88 12.37 13.49
C ALA A 141 6.40 12.37 13.12
N ASN A 142 5.70 13.43 13.53
CA ASN A 142 4.28 13.57 13.20
C ASN A 142 4.09 13.80 11.70
N MET A 143 3.02 13.23 11.15
CA MET A 143 2.75 13.27 9.71
C MET A 143 1.31 13.68 9.43
N ASP A 144 1.12 14.44 8.37
CA ASP A 144 -0.20 14.72 7.80
C ASP A 144 -0.15 14.77 6.27
N LEU A 145 -1.32 14.87 5.64
CA LEU A 145 -1.42 15.04 4.21
C LEU A 145 -0.80 16.40 3.82
N ALA A 146 -0.07 16.45 2.73
CA ALA A 146 0.40 17.73 2.18
C ALA A 146 -0.81 18.52 1.68
N ASN A 147 -0.99 19.75 2.19
CA ASN A 147 -2.15 20.59 1.90
C ASN A 147 -1.94 21.55 0.73
N ASP A 148 -0.74 21.59 0.16
CA ASP A 148 -0.42 22.50 -0.93
C ASP A 148 -1.08 22.04 -2.22
N TYR A 149 -1.94 22.86 -2.80
CA TYR A 149 -2.63 22.60 -4.07
C TYR A 149 -1.68 22.33 -5.25
N ASP A 150 -0.40 22.67 -5.09
CA ASP A 150 0.66 22.40 -6.05
C ASP A 150 1.32 21.03 -5.86
N ASP A 151 0.94 20.28 -4.81
CA ASP A 151 1.55 18.98 -4.50
C ASP A 151 0.70 17.80 -5.00
N VAL A 152 1.37 16.70 -5.28
CA VAL A 152 0.71 15.46 -5.71
C VAL A 152 -0.28 15.01 -4.63
N LYS A 153 -1.56 14.88 -4.97
CA LYS A 153 -2.73 14.66 -4.07
C LYS A 153 -2.60 13.58 -2.98
N MET A 154 -1.56 12.76 -2.98
CA MET A 154 -1.37 11.67 -2.02
C MET A 154 -0.08 11.78 -1.21
N ARG A 155 0.64 12.90 -1.33
CA ARG A 155 1.90 13.12 -0.64
C ARG A 155 1.66 13.42 0.84
N MET A 156 2.42 12.76 1.70
CA MET A 156 2.46 13.05 3.14
C MET A 156 3.63 13.99 3.43
N ARG A 157 3.51 14.77 4.51
CA ARG A 157 4.59 15.64 5.02
C ARG A 157 4.80 15.43 6.51
N ILE A 158 6.01 15.71 6.98
CA ILE A 158 6.28 15.86 8.42
C ILE A 158 5.82 17.25 8.84
N CYS A 159 5.05 17.31 9.93
CA CYS A 159 4.58 18.57 10.51
C CYS A 159 4.23 18.39 11.98
N GLU A 160 4.40 19.46 12.77
CA GLU A 160 4.17 19.43 14.24
C GLU A 160 2.71 19.08 14.59
N ASP A 161 1.75 19.62 13.84
CA ASP A 161 0.31 19.39 14.04
C ASP A 161 -0.19 18.05 13.48
N GLY A 162 0.71 17.25 12.91
CA GLY A 162 0.38 15.98 12.29
C GLY A 162 0.05 14.88 13.32
N LYS A 163 -0.45 13.78 12.80
CA LYS A 163 -0.71 12.58 13.60
C LYS A 163 0.59 11.90 13.96
N SER A 164 0.77 11.56 15.24
CA SER A 164 1.96 10.87 15.73
C SER A 164 2.25 9.60 14.93
N ALA A 165 3.50 9.45 14.51
CA ALA A 165 4.02 8.31 13.80
C ALA A 165 5.39 7.90 14.37
N VAL A 166 5.59 6.59 14.56
CA VAL A 166 6.82 6.03 15.13
C VAL A 166 7.23 4.80 14.32
N THR A 167 8.48 4.77 13.88
CA THR A 167 9.07 3.64 13.14
C THR A 167 10.44 3.31 13.73
N GLU A 168 10.67 2.03 13.99
CA GLU A 168 11.99 1.51 14.35
C GLU A 168 12.64 0.92 13.09
N ILE A 169 13.93 1.25 12.88
CA ILE A 169 14.76 0.78 11.78
C ILE A 169 15.94 0.02 12.34
N LEU A 170 16.10 -1.22 11.90
CA LEU A 170 17.22 -2.08 12.27
C LEU A 170 18.01 -2.39 10.99
N PRO A 171 19.28 -1.95 10.88
CA PRO A 171 20.13 -2.30 9.75
C PRO A 171 20.43 -3.82 9.77
N LEU A 172 20.33 -4.46 8.62
CA LEU A 172 20.59 -5.89 8.44
C LEU A 172 21.92 -6.11 7.72
N GLU A 173 22.11 -5.43 6.56
CA GLU A 173 23.30 -5.59 5.74
C GLU A 173 23.54 -4.33 4.89
N TYR A 174 24.79 -3.90 4.77
CA TYR A 174 25.18 -2.79 3.90
C TYR A 174 25.85 -3.30 2.63
N PHE A 175 25.38 -2.87 1.48
CA PHE A 175 25.93 -3.16 0.16
C PHE A 175 26.71 -1.95 -0.34
N ALA A 176 28.06 -2.04 -0.23
CA ALA A 176 28.94 -0.91 -0.56
C ALA A 176 28.97 -0.58 -2.07
N ASP A 177 28.71 -1.55 -2.92
CA ASP A 177 28.74 -1.40 -4.39
C ASP A 177 27.54 -0.64 -4.97
N ILE A 178 26.45 -0.53 -4.21
CA ILE A 178 25.26 0.23 -4.56
C ILE A 178 24.92 1.33 -3.55
N ASP A 179 25.80 1.52 -2.54
CA ASP A 179 25.61 2.45 -1.42
C ASP A 179 24.20 2.38 -0.81
N ALA A 180 23.81 1.19 -0.38
CA ALA A 180 22.48 0.96 0.20
C ALA A 180 22.53 -0.02 1.38
N THR A 181 21.64 0.18 2.34
CA THR A 181 21.47 -0.71 3.50
C THR A 181 20.14 -1.43 3.43
N LEU A 182 20.16 -2.77 3.47
CA LEU A 182 18.98 -3.56 3.74
C LEU A 182 18.59 -3.37 5.19
N VAL A 183 17.38 -2.94 5.44
CA VAL A 183 16.86 -2.66 6.78
C VAL A 183 15.59 -3.43 7.08
N ARG A 184 15.39 -3.75 8.35
CA ARG A 184 14.08 -4.09 8.89
C ARG A 184 13.44 -2.84 9.43
N ALA A 185 12.21 -2.54 8.99
CA ALA A 185 11.41 -1.42 9.48
C ALA A 185 10.19 -1.96 10.24
N VAL A 186 10.03 -1.51 11.49
CA VAL A 186 8.91 -1.90 12.36
C VAL A 186 8.08 -0.64 12.66
N PRO A 187 6.95 -0.42 11.95
CA PRO A 187 6.09 0.72 12.21
C PRO A 187 5.20 0.43 13.44
N LEU A 188 5.39 1.17 14.53
CA LEU A 188 4.57 1.10 15.75
C LEU A 188 3.20 1.79 15.58
N THR A 189 3.07 2.58 14.56
CA THR A 189 1.84 3.23 14.08
C THR A 189 1.57 2.79 12.63
N GLY A 190 0.46 3.22 12.04
CA GLY A 190 0.08 2.80 10.67
C GLY A 190 -0.39 3.99 9.82
N ARG A 191 0.45 5.00 9.63
CA ARG A 191 0.11 6.15 8.77
C ARG A 191 0.42 5.83 7.31
N GLN A 192 -0.29 6.50 6.41
CA GLN A 192 -0.02 6.40 4.98
C GLN A 192 1.44 6.79 4.69
N HIS A 193 2.14 6.04 3.86
CA HIS A 193 3.55 6.25 3.48
C HIS A 193 4.54 6.35 4.66
N GLN A 194 4.19 5.90 5.86
CA GLN A 194 4.95 6.15 7.08
C GLN A 194 6.44 5.76 6.96
N ILE A 195 6.74 4.52 6.60
CA ILE A 195 8.14 4.03 6.50
C ILE A 195 8.88 4.82 5.42
N ARG A 196 8.24 5.09 4.29
CA ARG A 196 8.80 5.82 3.16
C ARG A 196 9.20 7.24 3.54
N LEU A 197 8.27 7.98 4.15
CA LEU A 197 8.50 9.36 4.58
C LEU A 197 9.50 9.44 5.75
N HIS A 198 9.44 8.51 6.71
CA HIS A 198 10.38 8.47 7.82
C HIS A 198 11.82 8.22 7.37
N LEU A 199 12.04 7.26 6.47
CA LEU A 199 13.37 7.02 5.92
C LEU A 199 13.86 8.19 5.05
N PHE A 200 12.97 8.84 4.29
CA PHE A 200 13.31 10.07 3.57
C PHE A 200 13.66 11.22 4.52
N TYR A 201 12.93 11.37 5.63
CA TYR A 201 13.15 12.43 6.63
C TYR A 201 14.53 12.34 7.31
N VAL A 202 15.04 11.13 7.50
CA VAL A 202 16.39 10.89 8.07
C VAL A 202 17.46 10.70 6.98
N GLU A 203 17.20 11.15 5.75
CA GLU A 203 18.12 11.15 4.60
C GLU A 203 18.49 9.76 4.06
N HIS A 204 17.76 8.72 4.45
CA HIS A 204 17.93 7.35 3.97
C HIS A 204 16.75 6.90 3.11
N LYS A 205 16.44 7.64 2.03
CA LYS A 205 15.35 7.34 1.11
C LYS A 205 15.39 5.88 0.64
N ILE A 206 14.23 5.24 0.55
CA ILE A 206 14.12 3.88 -0.02
C ILE A 206 14.48 3.95 -1.52
N LEU A 207 15.23 2.98 -2.03
CA LEU A 207 15.49 2.86 -3.45
C LEU A 207 14.19 2.56 -4.21
N GLY A 208 14.04 3.20 -5.36
CA GLY A 208 12.80 3.11 -6.15
C GLY A 208 11.64 3.98 -5.64
N GLU A 209 11.86 4.86 -4.66
CA GLU A 209 10.84 5.76 -4.10
C GLU A 209 10.27 6.72 -5.14
N PRO A 210 8.95 6.65 -5.47
CA PRO A 210 8.37 7.40 -6.58
C PRO A 210 7.90 8.82 -6.25
N LEU A 211 7.86 9.21 -4.95
CA LEU A 211 7.25 10.47 -4.52
C LEU A 211 8.23 11.39 -3.79
N TYR A 212 8.99 10.84 -2.83
CA TYR A 212 9.80 11.64 -1.93
C TYR A 212 11.20 11.88 -2.51
N GLY A 213 11.61 13.17 -2.53
CA GLY A 213 12.91 13.58 -3.05
C GLY A 213 12.98 13.66 -4.58
N LEU A 214 11.84 13.74 -5.27
CA LEU A 214 11.74 13.92 -6.71
C LEU A 214 11.06 15.24 -7.04
N ALA A 215 11.39 15.82 -8.20
CA ALA A 215 10.69 16.96 -8.76
C ALA A 215 9.32 16.53 -9.30
N ARG A 216 8.32 17.44 -9.28
CA ARG A 216 6.95 17.16 -9.71
C ARG A 216 6.84 16.49 -11.09
N PRO A 217 7.52 16.94 -12.15
CA PRO A 217 7.43 16.27 -13.46
C PRO A 217 7.90 14.80 -13.42
N GLN A 218 8.92 14.50 -12.62
CA GLN A 218 9.40 13.11 -12.46
C GLN A 218 8.36 12.24 -11.76
N ILE A 219 7.69 12.80 -10.73
CA ILE A 219 6.61 12.10 -10.01
C ILE A 219 5.45 11.80 -10.96
N GLU A 220 4.99 12.81 -11.73
CA GLU A 220 3.90 12.67 -12.69
C GLU A 220 4.23 11.58 -13.73
N ASN A 221 5.39 11.64 -14.37
CA ASN A 221 5.83 10.63 -15.35
C ASN A 221 5.87 9.20 -14.77
N ILE A 222 6.25 9.05 -13.49
CA ILE A 222 6.23 7.73 -12.83
C ILE A 222 4.79 7.26 -12.58
N LEU A 223 3.93 8.14 -12.07
CA LEU A 223 2.54 7.81 -11.72
C LEU A 223 1.70 7.50 -12.96
N ASP A 224 1.93 8.22 -14.05
CA ASP A 224 1.24 8.05 -15.33
C ASP A 224 1.84 6.90 -16.17
N LYS A 225 2.92 6.26 -15.66
CA LYS A 225 3.65 5.17 -16.33
C LYS A 225 4.26 5.56 -17.67
N GLU A 226 4.62 6.83 -17.82
CA GLU A 226 5.28 7.37 -19.02
C GLU A 226 6.80 7.22 -18.96
N MET A 227 7.36 7.08 -17.75
CA MET A 227 8.79 6.89 -17.54
C MET A 227 9.22 5.47 -17.93
N SER A 228 10.24 5.34 -18.78
CA SER A 228 10.84 4.06 -19.11
C SER A 228 11.51 3.43 -17.88
N GLU A 229 11.72 2.11 -17.91
CA GLU A 229 12.38 1.38 -16.81
C GLU A 229 13.80 1.90 -16.55
N ILE A 230 14.55 2.20 -17.60
CA ILE A 230 15.92 2.72 -17.50
C ILE A 230 15.92 4.11 -16.83
N GLU A 231 15.07 5.01 -17.28
CA GLU A 231 14.92 6.34 -16.69
C GLU A 231 14.51 6.26 -15.22
N ARG A 232 13.60 5.33 -14.88
CA ARG A 232 13.18 5.11 -13.51
C ARG A 232 14.33 4.66 -12.62
N ILE A 233 15.16 3.73 -13.06
CA ILE A 233 16.34 3.29 -12.32
C ILE A 233 17.31 4.45 -12.13
N LEU A 234 17.61 5.22 -13.18
CA LEU A 234 18.49 6.39 -13.10
C LEU A 234 17.96 7.46 -12.14
N THR A 235 16.64 7.63 -12.07
CA THR A 235 15.99 8.66 -11.25
C THR A 235 15.81 8.22 -9.79
N THR A 236 15.47 6.97 -9.55
CA THR A 236 15.03 6.48 -8.22
C THR A 236 15.97 5.44 -7.61
N GLY A 237 16.92 4.93 -8.36
CA GLY A 237 17.86 3.89 -7.95
C GLY A 237 17.37 2.46 -8.11
N ALA A 238 16.09 2.23 -8.52
CA ALA A 238 15.58 0.89 -8.73
C ALA A 238 14.35 0.87 -9.65
N ARG A 239 14.00 -0.31 -10.17
CA ARG A 239 12.85 -0.54 -11.07
C ARG A 239 11.50 -0.26 -10.42
N ARG A 240 11.39 -0.38 -9.10
CA ARG A 240 10.19 -0.15 -8.28
C ARG A 240 10.58 0.23 -6.86
N LEU A 241 9.62 0.63 -6.06
CA LEU A 241 9.83 0.82 -4.60
C LEU A 241 10.29 -0.49 -3.94
N LEU A 242 11.46 -0.47 -3.31
CA LEU A 242 12.04 -1.62 -2.62
C LEU A 242 11.61 -1.66 -1.16
N LEU A 243 10.31 -1.87 -0.95
CA LEU A 243 9.64 -2.03 0.34
C LEU A 243 8.70 -3.24 0.29
N HIS A 244 8.87 -4.15 1.24
CA HIS A 244 8.11 -5.40 1.32
C HIS A 244 7.64 -5.68 2.75
N SER A 245 6.36 -6.00 2.94
CA SER A 245 5.77 -6.45 4.21
C SER A 245 6.18 -7.90 4.46
N ASP A 246 7.17 -8.12 5.33
CA ASP A 246 7.87 -9.41 5.51
C ASP A 246 7.22 -10.31 6.55
N GLU A 247 6.83 -9.75 7.70
CA GLU A 247 6.27 -10.53 8.81
C GLU A 247 5.08 -9.82 9.44
N ILE A 248 4.07 -10.61 9.82
CA ILE A 248 2.90 -10.12 10.55
C ILE A 248 2.55 -11.08 11.68
N CYS A 249 2.34 -10.53 12.90
CA CYS A 249 1.93 -11.33 14.07
C CYS A 249 0.73 -10.69 14.74
N PHE A 250 -0.28 -11.48 15.07
CA PHE A 250 -1.48 -11.03 15.78
C PHE A 250 -2.18 -12.19 16.46
N LYS A 251 -3.00 -11.88 17.46
CA LYS A 251 -3.90 -12.85 18.11
C LYS A 251 -5.31 -12.67 17.57
N PHE A 252 -5.92 -13.74 17.09
CA PHE A 252 -7.29 -13.75 16.59
C PHE A 252 -8.04 -14.96 17.14
N ASP A 253 -9.23 -14.74 17.72
CA ASP A 253 -10.05 -15.77 18.37
C ASP A 253 -9.27 -16.64 19.36
N GLY A 254 -8.37 -16.02 20.15
CA GLY A 254 -7.56 -16.70 21.16
C GLY A 254 -6.29 -17.36 20.64
N VAL A 255 -6.13 -17.53 19.33
CA VAL A 255 -4.96 -18.16 18.67
C VAL A 255 -3.96 -17.11 18.24
N GLU A 256 -2.69 -17.34 18.47
CA GLU A 256 -1.60 -16.49 17.98
C GLU A 256 -1.16 -16.96 16.59
N TYR A 257 -1.08 -16.02 15.66
CA TYR A 257 -0.64 -16.25 14.29
C TYR A 257 0.64 -15.44 14.04
N LYS A 258 1.67 -16.14 13.56
CA LYS A 258 2.91 -15.54 13.08
C LYS A 258 3.13 -16.00 11.64
N ILE A 259 3.00 -15.06 10.69
CA ILE A 259 3.06 -15.36 9.26
C ILE A 259 4.20 -14.56 8.68
N LYS A 260 5.08 -15.24 7.94
CA LYS A 260 6.23 -14.65 7.28
C LYS A 260 6.13 -14.88 5.77
N SER A 261 6.50 -13.85 4.99
CA SER A 261 6.66 -13.97 3.54
C SER A 261 7.81 -14.91 3.21
N LYS A 262 7.68 -15.57 2.06
CA LYS A 262 8.76 -16.38 1.48
C LYS A 262 9.70 -15.57 0.58
N PHE A 263 9.45 -14.26 0.48
CA PHE A 263 10.24 -13.35 -0.35
C PHE A 263 11.66 -13.20 0.22
N ASP A 264 12.66 -13.55 -0.55
CA ASP A 264 14.05 -13.26 -0.22
C ASP A 264 14.38 -11.82 -0.63
N ALA A 265 14.23 -10.91 0.34
CA ALA A 265 14.42 -9.49 0.09
C ALA A 265 15.85 -9.15 -0.34
N LYS A 266 16.85 -9.86 0.16
CA LYS A 266 18.26 -9.63 -0.19
C LYS A 266 18.48 -9.87 -1.69
N ASP A 267 18.18 -11.07 -2.15
CA ASP A 267 18.41 -11.47 -3.52
C ASP A 267 17.49 -10.74 -4.49
N GLU A 268 16.21 -10.60 -4.15
CA GLU A 268 15.22 -9.99 -5.04
C GLU A 268 15.40 -8.47 -5.17
N PHE A 269 15.71 -7.76 -4.10
CA PHE A 269 15.96 -6.32 -4.17
C PHE A 269 17.24 -5.99 -4.91
N TYR A 270 18.28 -6.79 -4.70
CA TYR A 270 19.56 -6.60 -5.38
C TYR A 270 19.45 -6.72 -6.91
N LYS A 271 18.66 -7.69 -7.40
CA LYS A 271 18.37 -7.85 -8.85
C LYS A 271 17.63 -6.64 -9.44
N LEU A 272 16.84 -5.93 -8.65
CA LEU A 272 16.04 -4.78 -9.09
C LEU A 272 16.83 -3.45 -9.14
N VAL A 273 18.00 -3.40 -8.52
CA VAL A 273 18.92 -2.25 -8.54
C VAL A 273 19.95 -2.39 -9.66
N LYS A 274 20.51 -3.58 -9.85
CA LYS A 274 21.51 -3.84 -10.90
C LYS A 274 20.86 -3.92 -12.28
N HIS A 275 21.48 -3.25 -13.24
CA HIS A 275 21.31 -3.55 -14.65
C HIS A 275 21.87 -4.94 -14.93
N GLY A 276 21.00 -5.89 -15.28
CA GLY A 276 21.44 -7.15 -15.85
C GLY A 276 22.02 -6.93 -17.23
#